data_b917a692bb123cb6b238fb1dcfa99aa8
#
_entry.id   b917a692bb123cb6b238fb1dcfa99aa8
#
_cell.length_a   1.000
_cell.length_b   1.000
_cell.length_c   1.000
_cell.angle_alpha   90.00
_cell.angle_beta   90.00
_cell.angle_gamma   90.00
#
_symmetry.space_group_name_H-M   'P 1'
#
loop_
_entity.id
_entity.type
_entity.pdbx_description
1 polymer ?
#
loop_
_entity_poly.entity_id
_entity_poly.type
_entity_poly.pdbx_seq_one_letter_code
_entity_poly.pdbx_strand_id
1 'polypeptide(L)'
;YSKAAETLGKVTTDNDALTQNAYLHMGLSYLQLAEKNKARMAFEQAAASNANMQIKEQAAYNYALCLHETSFSAFGESVTAFEKFLNEFPTSPYAEKVSSYLVEVYMNTRSYDAALKSIDRIAKPSAQILEAKQKILFQLGTQSFANADFEQALKYLNQSIAIGQYNRQTKADAYYWCGESYYRLNRMVEAARDFNAYLQLTTQPNNEMYALANYNLGYIAFHRKDYTQASNYFQKYIQLEKGENATALADAYNRIGDCHLHV
;
A
#
# COMPACT_ATOMS: atom_id res chain seq x y z
N TYR A 1 -13.89 37.86 -11.01
CA TYR A 1 -14.23 36.89 -9.95
C TYR A 1 -14.57 37.55 -8.61
N SER A 2 -13.83 38.60 -8.19
CA SER A 2 -14.08 39.32 -6.95
C SER A 2 -15.52 39.86 -6.86
N LYS A 3 -16.00 40.54 -7.91
CA LYS A 3 -17.38 41.02 -7.97
C LYS A 3 -18.41 39.89 -8.01
N ALA A 4 -18.06 38.75 -8.62
CA ALA A 4 -18.90 37.57 -8.65
C ALA A 4 -19.05 36.96 -7.23
N ALA A 5 -17.97 36.83 -6.50
CA ALA A 5 -17.97 36.35 -5.12
C ALA A 5 -18.79 37.25 -4.20
N GLU A 6 -18.65 38.58 -4.33
CA GLU A 6 -19.45 39.56 -3.56
C GLU A 6 -20.95 39.45 -3.86
N THR A 7 -21.30 39.35 -5.14
CA THR A 7 -22.71 39.24 -5.56
C THR A 7 -23.35 37.94 -5.09
N LEU A 8 -22.62 36.81 -5.23
CA LEU A 8 -23.09 35.51 -4.78
C LEU A 8 -23.28 35.46 -3.25
N GLY A 9 -22.42 36.14 -2.49
CA GLY A 9 -22.54 36.26 -1.04
C GLY A 9 -23.87 36.88 -0.57
N LYS A 10 -24.53 37.67 -1.44
CA LYS A 10 -25.82 38.30 -1.11
C LYS A 10 -27.02 37.35 -1.20
N VAL A 11 -26.87 36.17 -1.81
CA VAL A 11 -27.93 35.16 -1.96
C VAL A 11 -27.76 33.97 -1.01
N THR A 12 -26.80 34.02 -0.10
CA THR A 12 -26.50 32.93 0.85
C THR A 12 -27.29 33.09 2.18
N THR A 13 -28.57 33.44 2.09
CA THR A 13 -29.41 33.70 3.28
C THR A 13 -30.32 32.54 3.67
N ASP A 14 -30.61 31.63 2.72
CA ASP A 14 -31.47 30.48 2.90
C ASP A 14 -30.72 29.17 2.70
N ASN A 15 -31.25 28.07 3.28
CA ASN A 15 -30.64 26.74 3.16
C ASN A 15 -31.35 25.94 2.04
N ASP A 16 -31.39 26.46 0.84
CA ASP A 16 -31.98 25.82 -0.34
C ASP A 16 -30.96 25.55 -1.46
N ALA A 17 -31.41 24.99 -2.56
CA ALA A 17 -30.55 24.68 -3.72
C ALA A 17 -29.93 25.94 -4.35
N LEU A 18 -30.59 27.07 -4.30
CA LEU A 18 -30.06 28.33 -4.81
C LEU A 18 -28.89 28.83 -3.95
N THR A 19 -29.04 28.80 -2.64
CA THR A 19 -28.01 29.15 -1.67
C THR A 19 -26.82 28.21 -1.79
N GLN A 20 -27.07 26.89 -1.88
CA GLN A 20 -26.02 25.87 -2.10
C GLN A 20 -25.22 26.15 -3.39
N ASN A 21 -25.91 26.42 -4.49
CA ASN A 21 -25.26 26.73 -5.77
C ASN A 21 -24.47 28.04 -5.68
N ALA A 22 -25.00 29.05 -4.98
CA ALA A 22 -24.29 30.31 -4.76
C ALA A 22 -22.97 30.10 -4.00
N TYR A 23 -22.96 29.29 -2.97
CA TYR A 23 -21.72 28.93 -2.25
C TYR A 23 -20.74 28.16 -3.12
N LEU A 24 -21.20 27.23 -3.96
CA LEU A 24 -20.33 26.50 -4.89
C LEU A 24 -19.61 27.48 -5.83
N HIS A 25 -20.38 28.37 -6.50
CA HIS A 25 -19.81 29.34 -7.45
C HIS A 25 -18.96 30.41 -6.76
N MET A 26 -19.29 30.78 -5.54
CA MET A 26 -18.46 31.65 -4.72
C MET A 26 -17.10 31.00 -4.43
N GLY A 27 -17.09 29.72 -4.05
CA GLY A 27 -15.86 28.96 -3.86
C GLY A 27 -15.00 28.88 -5.13
N LEU A 28 -15.62 28.58 -6.28
CA LEU A 28 -14.92 28.55 -7.58
C LEU A 28 -14.34 29.93 -7.95
N SER A 29 -15.04 31.01 -7.63
CA SER A 29 -14.55 32.36 -7.84
C SER A 29 -13.33 32.70 -6.98
N TYR A 30 -13.36 32.31 -5.71
CA TYR A 30 -12.21 32.46 -4.83
C TYR A 30 -11.01 31.63 -5.26
N LEU A 31 -11.21 30.44 -5.81
CA LEU A 31 -10.10 29.65 -6.40
C LEU A 31 -9.42 30.41 -7.54
N GLN A 32 -10.19 31.07 -8.41
CA GLN A 32 -9.62 31.87 -9.50
C GLN A 32 -8.84 33.07 -8.98
N LEU A 33 -9.16 33.55 -7.81
CA LEU A 33 -8.43 34.63 -7.11
C LEU A 33 -7.25 34.12 -6.28
N ALA A 34 -6.99 32.80 -6.28
CA ALA A 34 -5.99 32.12 -5.45
C ALA A 34 -6.23 32.30 -3.92
N GLU A 35 -7.46 32.60 -3.52
CA GLU A 35 -7.89 32.75 -2.12
C GLU A 35 -8.42 31.43 -1.57
N LYS A 36 -7.53 30.43 -1.40
CA LYS A 36 -7.89 29.04 -1.07
C LYS A 36 -8.65 28.92 0.26
N ASN A 37 -8.33 29.71 1.28
CA ASN A 37 -9.04 29.66 2.56
C ASN A 37 -10.49 30.12 2.46
N LYS A 38 -10.75 31.19 1.69
CA LYS A 38 -12.11 31.66 1.42
C LYS A 38 -12.87 30.66 0.54
N ALA A 39 -12.21 30.10 -0.46
CA ALA A 39 -12.78 29.04 -1.29
C ALA A 39 -13.19 27.82 -0.44
N ARG A 40 -12.33 27.37 0.45
CA ARG A 40 -12.62 26.28 1.39
C ARG A 40 -13.87 26.53 2.20
N MET A 41 -14.01 27.71 2.80
CA MET A 41 -15.19 28.07 3.62
C MET A 41 -16.49 28.05 2.79
N ALA A 42 -16.44 28.54 1.56
CA ALA A 42 -17.60 28.52 0.67
C ALA A 42 -17.98 27.10 0.24
N PHE A 43 -17.00 26.27 -0.10
CA PHE A 43 -17.24 24.86 -0.44
C PHE A 43 -17.76 24.06 0.74
N GLU A 44 -17.29 24.32 1.96
CA GLU A 44 -17.78 23.69 3.18
C GLU A 44 -19.29 23.94 3.35
N GLN A 45 -19.74 25.16 3.14
CA GLN A 45 -21.16 25.51 3.22
C GLN A 45 -21.98 24.80 2.12
N ALA A 46 -21.51 24.78 0.90
CA ALA A 46 -22.18 24.08 -0.19
C ALA A 46 -22.21 22.55 0.03
N ALA A 47 -21.15 21.96 0.57
CA ALA A 47 -21.08 20.55 0.89
C ALA A 47 -21.93 20.13 2.09
N ALA A 48 -22.28 21.05 2.98
CA ALA A 48 -23.15 20.79 4.13
C ALA A 48 -24.64 20.65 3.76
N SER A 49 -25.07 21.16 2.60
CA SER A 49 -26.46 21.10 2.14
C SER A 49 -26.75 19.83 1.33
N ASN A 50 -27.89 19.22 1.59
CA ASN A 50 -28.43 18.09 0.84
C ASN A 50 -29.47 18.49 -0.23
N ALA A 51 -29.65 19.77 -0.48
CA ALA A 51 -30.66 20.28 -1.41
C ALA A 51 -30.46 19.77 -2.83
N ASN A 52 -29.22 19.74 -3.30
CA ASN A 52 -28.83 19.17 -4.60
C ASN A 52 -27.56 18.33 -4.42
N MET A 53 -27.67 17.03 -4.66
CA MET A 53 -26.58 16.07 -4.42
C MET A 53 -25.42 16.23 -5.40
N GLN A 54 -25.65 16.64 -6.65
CA GLN A 54 -24.59 16.92 -7.60
C GLN A 54 -23.73 18.12 -7.17
N ILE A 55 -24.37 19.18 -6.70
CA ILE A 55 -23.67 20.35 -6.16
C ILE A 55 -22.91 19.98 -4.89
N LYS A 56 -23.51 19.19 -4.01
CA LYS A 56 -22.87 18.67 -2.80
C LYS A 56 -21.61 17.86 -3.14
N GLU A 57 -21.69 16.97 -4.12
CA GLU A 57 -20.57 16.15 -4.59
C GLU A 57 -19.41 17.02 -5.07
N GLN A 58 -19.68 17.96 -5.96
CA GLN A 58 -18.67 18.87 -6.51
C GLN A 58 -18.07 19.75 -5.40
N ALA A 59 -18.88 20.25 -4.49
CA ALA A 59 -18.44 21.08 -3.36
C ALA A 59 -17.58 20.28 -2.39
N ALA A 60 -17.99 19.06 -2.05
CA ALA A 60 -17.24 18.18 -1.16
C ALA A 60 -15.86 17.81 -1.72
N TYR A 61 -15.79 17.54 -3.02
CA TYR A 61 -14.53 17.29 -3.71
C TYR A 61 -13.60 18.53 -3.65
N ASN A 62 -14.09 19.70 -4.02
CA ASN A 62 -13.29 20.94 -4.00
C ASN A 62 -12.90 21.32 -2.56
N TYR A 63 -13.77 21.10 -1.58
CA TYR A 63 -13.47 21.31 -0.17
C TYR A 63 -12.27 20.45 0.28
N ALA A 64 -12.32 19.16 -0.02
CA ALA A 64 -11.24 18.24 0.31
C ALA A 64 -9.92 18.63 -0.38
N LEU A 65 -9.95 19.07 -1.65
CA LEU A 65 -8.77 19.58 -2.35
C LEU A 65 -8.19 20.82 -1.69
N CYS A 66 -9.02 21.78 -1.31
CA CYS A 66 -8.56 22.98 -0.61
C CYS A 66 -7.88 22.64 0.72
N LEU A 67 -8.44 21.70 1.46
CA LEU A 67 -7.81 21.19 2.68
C LEU A 67 -6.46 20.52 2.38
N HIS A 68 -6.39 19.69 1.36
CA HIS A 68 -5.16 19.00 0.98
C HIS A 68 -4.04 19.96 0.58
N GLU A 69 -4.38 20.99 -0.20
CA GLU A 69 -3.41 21.99 -0.67
C GLU A 69 -2.97 22.98 0.43
N THR A 70 -3.75 23.14 1.48
CA THR A 70 -3.48 24.10 2.58
C THR A 70 -3.06 23.43 3.90
N SER A 71 -3.08 22.09 3.96
CA SER A 71 -2.76 21.33 5.17
C SER A 71 -1.25 21.13 5.33
N PHE A 72 -0.76 21.30 6.57
CA PHE A 72 0.60 20.96 6.96
C PHE A 72 0.71 19.55 7.56
N SER A 73 -0.42 18.88 7.81
CA SER A 73 -0.49 17.55 8.39
C SER A 73 -0.85 16.50 7.35
N ALA A 74 -0.04 15.44 7.24
CA ALA A 74 -0.31 14.34 6.30
C ALA A 74 -1.64 13.62 6.60
N PHE A 75 -2.01 13.46 7.88
CA PHE A 75 -3.23 12.78 8.33
C PHE A 75 -4.21 13.74 9.02
N GLY A 76 -4.31 14.95 8.52
CA GLY A 76 -5.23 15.96 9.03
C GLY A 76 -6.63 15.90 8.44
N GLU A 77 -7.28 17.05 8.42
CA GLU A 77 -8.66 17.22 7.95
C GLU A 77 -8.84 16.81 6.46
N SER A 78 -7.80 16.94 5.64
CA SER A 78 -7.87 16.57 4.22
C SER A 78 -8.12 15.07 4.03
N VAL A 79 -7.42 14.22 4.77
CA VAL A 79 -7.61 12.77 4.72
C VAL A 79 -9.02 12.40 5.17
N THR A 80 -9.50 12.98 6.27
CA THR A 80 -10.87 12.77 6.74
C THR A 80 -11.91 13.21 5.70
N ALA A 81 -11.68 14.35 5.03
CA ALA A 81 -12.56 14.82 3.98
C ALA A 81 -12.57 13.90 2.74
N PHE A 82 -11.42 13.37 2.35
CA PHE A 82 -11.32 12.40 1.26
C PHE A 82 -12.01 11.07 1.62
N GLU A 83 -11.81 10.55 2.81
CA GLU A 83 -12.50 9.34 3.30
C GLU A 83 -14.02 9.52 3.25
N LYS A 84 -14.50 10.64 3.77
CA LYS A 84 -15.93 10.98 3.77
C LYS A 84 -16.47 11.09 2.35
N PHE A 85 -15.73 11.73 1.43
CA PHE A 85 -16.11 11.84 0.04
C PHE A 85 -16.28 10.47 -0.62
N LEU A 86 -15.32 9.55 -0.44
CA LEU A 86 -15.40 8.20 -1.01
C LEU A 86 -16.55 7.38 -0.43
N ASN A 87 -16.86 7.56 0.86
CA ASN A 87 -17.97 6.87 1.51
C ASN A 87 -19.33 7.42 1.06
N GLU A 88 -19.43 8.70 0.82
CA GLU A 88 -20.68 9.36 0.44
C GLU A 88 -20.94 9.29 -1.08
N PHE A 89 -19.88 9.36 -1.89
CA PHE A 89 -19.93 9.36 -3.36
C PHE A 89 -19.02 8.30 -3.99
N PRO A 90 -19.24 7.00 -3.70
CA PRO A 90 -18.31 5.94 -4.14
C PRO A 90 -18.23 5.76 -5.66
N THR A 91 -19.26 6.19 -6.40
CA THR A 91 -19.33 6.09 -7.87
C THR A 91 -19.08 7.43 -8.58
N SER A 92 -18.63 8.44 -7.84
CA SER A 92 -18.33 9.76 -8.40
C SER A 92 -17.24 9.70 -9.47
N PRO A 93 -17.33 10.54 -10.53
CA PRO A 93 -16.23 10.76 -11.46
C PRO A 93 -14.93 11.23 -10.78
N TYR A 94 -15.03 11.85 -9.60
CA TYR A 94 -13.88 12.31 -8.81
C TYR A 94 -13.27 11.22 -7.91
N ALA A 95 -13.94 10.08 -7.74
CA ALA A 95 -13.51 9.04 -6.79
C ALA A 95 -12.12 8.49 -7.09
N GLU A 96 -11.78 8.29 -8.37
CA GLU A 96 -10.45 7.83 -8.79
C GLU A 96 -9.36 8.84 -8.40
N LYS A 97 -9.60 10.12 -8.63
CA LYS A 97 -8.65 11.19 -8.28
C LYS A 97 -8.47 11.32 -6.76
N VAL A 98 -9.55 11.25 -6.01
CA VAL A 98 -9.52 11.24 -4.53
C VAL A 98 -8.73 10.03 -4.02
N SER A 99 -8.95 8.87 -4.58
CA SER A 99 -8.17 7.66 -4.26
C SER A 99 -6.68 7.86 -4.53
N SER A 100 -6.32 8.51 -5.63
CA SER A 100 -4.92 8.82 -5.98
C SER A 100 -4.27 9.75 -4.96
N TYR A 101 -4.96 10.77 -4.48
CA TYR A 101 -4.46 11.66 -3.43
C TYR A 101 -4.23 10.90 -2.11
N LEU A 102 -5.18 10.04 -1.71
CA LEU A 102 -5.01 9.21 -0.52
C LEU A 102 -3.83 8.25 -0.65
N VAL A 103 -3.67 7.58 -1.79
CA VAL A 103 -2.53 6.69 -2.04
C VAL A 103 -1.22 7.46 -1.93
N GLU A 104 -1.13 8.66 -2.48
CA GLU A 104 0.06 9.51 -2.35
C GLU A 104 0.38 9.80 -0.87
N VAL A 105 -0.62 10.17 -0.07
CA VAL A 105 -0.44 10.39 1.37
C VAL A 105 0.03 9.12 2.06
N TYR A 106 -0.60 7.96 1.79
CA TYR A 106 -0.27 6.69 2.43
C TYR A 106 1.14 6.20 2.10
N MET A 107 1.58 6.39 0.87
CA MET A 107 2.90 5.92 0.42
C MET A 107 4.04 6.85 0.84
N ASN A 108 3.75 8.13 1.08
CA ASN A 108 4.74 9.12 1.50
C ASN A 108 4.82 9.29 3.04
N THR A 109 3.94 8.66 3.78
CA THR A 109 3.95 8.74 5.24
C THR A 109 4.98 7.81 5.88
N ARG A 110 5.43 8.19 7.07
CA ARG A 110 6.16 7.27 7.96
C ARG A 110 5.24 6.57 8.97
N SER A 111 3.96 6.93 8.99
CA SER A 111 2.97 6.37 9.91
C SER A 111 2.05 5.38 9.18
N TYR A 112 2.56 4.17 8.94
CA TYR A 112 1.79 3.12 8.27
C TYR A 112 0.55 2.70 9.07
N ASP A 113 0.59 2.76 10.40
CA ASP A 113 -0.58 2.48 11.23
C ASP A 113 -1.72 3.49 10.98
N ALA A 114 -1.38 4.77 10.84
CA ALA A 114 -2.36 5.81 10.50
C ALA A 114 -2.96 5.58 9.10
N ALA A 115 -2.14 5.17 8.14
CA ALA A 115 -2.59 4.82 6.80
C ALA A 115 -3.57 3.64 6.81
N LEU A 116 -3.25 2.56 7.54
CA LEU A 116 -4.14 1.40 7.67
C LEU A 116 -5.47 1.78 8.33
N LYS A 117 -5.45 2.59 9.38
CA LYS A 117 -6.66 3.08 10.04
C LYS A 117 -7.52 3.94 9.11
N SER A 118 -6.88 4.78 8.29
CA SER A 118 -7.59 5.56 7.27
C SER A 118 -8.27 4.65 6.24
N ILE A 119 -7.57 3.66 5.72
CA ILE A 119 -8.13 2.72 4.75
C ILE A 119 -9.31 1.95 5.34
N ASP A 120 -9.24 1.54 6.61
CA ASP A 120 -10.31 0.83 7.30
C ASP A 120 -11.59 1.67 7.46
N ARG A 121 -11.49 3.00 7.44
CA ARG A 121 -12.66 3.90 7.46
C ARG A 121 -13.35 4.05 6.10
N ILE A 122 -12.76 3.56 5.02
CA ILE A 122 -13.32 3.60 3.68
C ILE A 122 -14.13 2.31 3.45
N ALA A 123 -15.44 2.43 3.25
CA ALA A 123 -16.34 1.28 3.14
C ALA A 123 -16.06 0.43 1.88
N LYS A 124 -15.75 1.08 0.76
CA LYS A 124 -15.45 0.42 -0.52
C LYS A 124 -14.17 1.00 -1.13
N PRO A 125 -13.00 0.61 -0.58
CA PRO A 125 -11.74 1.12 -1.10
C PRO A 125 -11.51 0.66 -2.55
N SER A 126 -10.96 1.56 -3.37
CA SER A 126 -10.61 1.26 -4.76
C SER A 126 -9.44 0.27 -4.85
N ALA A 127 -9.25 -0.31 -6.04
CA ALA A 127 -8.13 -1.21 -6.31
C ALA A 127 -6.77 -0.56 -6.01
N GLN A 128 -6.57 0.72 -6.35
CA GLN A 128 -5.32 1.42 -6.05
C GLN A 128 -5.11 1.64 -4.54
N ILE A 129 -6.16 1.86 -3.75
CA ILE A 129 -6.06 1.95 -2.29
C ILE A 129 -5.71 0.59 -1.70
N LEU A 130 -6.32 -0.50 -2.20
CA LEU A 130 -6.03 -1.86 -1.74
C LEU A 130 -4.62 -2.33 -2.15
N GLU A 131 -4.11 -1.92 -3.30
CA GLU A 131 -2.71 -2.13 -3.67
C GLU A 131 -1.76 -1.39 -2.71
N ALA A 132 -2.09 -0.15 -2.34
CA ALA A 132 -1.33 0.59 -1.33
C ALA A 132 -1.37 -0.12 0.03
N LYS A 133 -2.53 -0.62 0.45
CA LYS A 133 -2.67 -1.43 1.68
C LYS A 133 -1.76 -2.66 1.64
N GLN A 134 -1.76 -3.39 0.53
CA GLN A 134 -0.89 -4.56 0.34
C GLN A 134 0.59 -4.18 0.53
N LYS A 135 1.04 -3.10 -0.09
CA LYS A 135 2.43 -2.62 0.02
C LYS A 135 2.78 -2.15 1.43
N ILE A 136 1.86 -1.47 2.11
CA ILE A 136 2.05 -1.01 3.49
C ILE A 136 2.20 -2.21 4.44
N LEU A 137 1.35 -3.21 4.33
CA LEU A 137 1.44 -4.44 5.13
C LEU A 137 2.75 -5.18 4.87
N PHE A 138 3.20 -5.21 3.61
CA PHE A 138 4.51 -5.76 3.25
C PHE A 138 5.65 -4.99 3.93
N GLN A 139 5.63 -3.67 3.91
CA GLN A 139 6.66 -2.83 4.56
C GLN A 139 6.68 -3.04 6.08
N LEU A 140 5.52 -3.11 6.72
CA LEU A 140 5.43 -3.41 8.16
C LEU A 140 5.97 -4.81 8.47
N GLY A 141 5.71 -5.78 7.62
CA GLY A 141 6.23 -7.13 7.75
C GLY A 141 7.74 -7.20 7.64
N THR A 142 8.33 -6.58 6.63
CA THR A 142 9.79 -6.55 6.46
C THR A 142 10.49 -5.75 7.56
N GLN A 143 9.86 -4.69 8.05
CA GLN A 143 10.36 -3.93 9.20
C GLN A 143 10.36 -4.78 10.47
N SER A 144 9.29 -5.53 10.73
CA SER A 144 9.21 -6.47 11.86
C SER A 144 10.28 -7.56 11.76
N PHE A 145 10.52 -8.08 10.56
CA PHE A 145 11.60 -9.04 10.31
C PHE A 145 12.98 -8.43 10.63
N ALA A 146 13.25 -7.21 10.17
CA ALA A 146 14.51 -6.51 10.46
C ALA A 146 14.74 -6.29 11.96
N ASN A 147 13.65 -6.14 12.73
CA ASN A 147 13.67 -6.04 14.19
C ASN A 147 13.71 -7.42 14.89
N ALA A 148 13.84 -8.51 14.14
CA ALA A 148 13.81 -9.89 14.63
C ALA A 148 12.49 -10.28 15.33
N ASP A 149 11.40 -9.57 15.07
CA ASP A 149 10.06 -9.96 15.50
C ASP A 149 9.38 -10.77 14.39
N PHE A 150 9.78 -12.03 14.29
CA PHE A 150 9.38 -12.91 13.19
C PHE A 150 7.89 -13.28 13.23
N GLU A 151 7.31 -13.41 14.43
CA GLU A 151 5.86 -13.67 14.57
C GLU A 151 5.03 -12.48 14.07
N GLN A 152 5.42 -11.27 14.42
CA GLN A 152 4.74 -10.06 13.93
C GLN A 152 4.97 -9.87 12.43
N ALA A 153 6.17 -10.18 11.93
CA ALA A 153 6.47 -10.18 10.50
C ALA A 153 5.51 -11.10 9.74
N LEU A 154 5.34 -12.34 10.19
CA LEU A 154 4.40 -13.31 9.61
C LEU A 154 2.96 -12.79 9.59
N LYS A 155 2.53 -12.14 10.67
CA LYS A 155 1.18 -11.58 10.76
C LYS A 155 0.93 -10.53 9.67
N TYR A 156 1.82 -9.56 9.52
CA TYR A 156 1.69 -8.53 8.49
C TYR A 156 1.85 -9.09 7.06
N LEU A 157 2.86 -9.93 6.85
CA LEU A 157 3.13 -10.51 5.53
C LEU A 157 1.98 -11.39 5.06
N ASN A 158 1.38 -12.19 5.93
CA ASN A 158 0.21 -13.01 5.59
C ASN A 158 -1.03 -12.16 5.29
N GLN A 159 -1.20 -11.03 5.96
CA GLN A 159 -2.26 -10.08 5.61
C GLN A 159 -2.01 -9.46 4.22
N SER A 160 -0.76 -9.14 3.89
CA SER A 160 -0.37 -8.67 2.55
C SER A 160 -0.66 -9.73 1.47
N ILE A 161 -0.33 -10.98 1.73
CA ILE A 161 -0.61 -12.11 0.83
C ILE A 161 -2.10 -12.27 0.60
N ALA A 162 -2.93 -12.13 1.64
CA ALA A 162 -4.38 -12.29 1.56
C ALA A 162 -5.06 -11.31 0.58
N ILE A 163 -4.47 -10.13 0.38
CA ILE A 163 -4.91 -9.14 -0.61
C ILE A 163 -3.94 -9.04 -1.80
N GLY A 164 -3.26 -10.13 -2.11
CA GLY A 164 -2.14 -10.15 -3.05
C GLY A 164 -2.49 -9.97 -4.52
N GLN A 165 -3.79 -10.04 -4.90
CA GLN A 165 -4.24 -9.91 -6.28
C GLN A 165 -3.98 -8.54 -6.92
N TYR A 166 -3.74 -7.51 -6.13
CA TYR A 166 -3.50 -6.15 -6.63
C TYR A 166 -2.07 -5.91 -7.09
N ASN A 167 -1.09 -6.62 -6.53
CA ASN A 167 0.30 -6.57 -6.97
C ASN A 167 0.96 -7.93 -6.80
N ARG A 168 1.20 -8.61 -7.93
CA ARG A 168 1.74 -9.98 -7.95
C ARG A 168 3.16 -10.05 -7.37
N GLN A 169 4.02 -9.08 -7.70
CA GLN A 169 5.40 -9.12 -7.21
C GLN A 169 5.48 -8.89 -5.70
N THR A 170 4.68 -7.97 -5.16
CA THR A 170 4.59 -7.77 -3.72
C THR A 170 4.10 -9.05 -3.01
N LYS A 171 3.13 -9.76 -3.60
CA LYS A 171 2.68 -11.06 -3.08
C LYS A 171 3.79 -12.09 -3.06
N ALA A 172 4.54 -12.20 -4.17
CA ALA A 172 5.69 -13.11 -4.27
C ALA A 172 6.74 -12.78 -3.20
N ASP A 173 7.14 -11.51 -3.10
CA ASP A 173 8.14 -11.06 -2.13
C ASP A 173 7.68 -11.29 -0.69
N ALA A 174 6.38 -11.15 -0.40
CA ALA A 174 5.82 -11.47 0.91
C ALA A 174 5.97 -12.96 1.26
N TYR A 175 5.79 -13.86 0.30
CA TYR A 175 6.08 -15.29 0.50
C TYR A 175 7.55 -15.54 0.82
N TYR A 176 8.48 -14.85 0.12
CA TYR A 176 9.90 -14.97 0.43
C TYR A 176 10.19 -14.62 1.90
N TRP A 177 9.71 -13.47 2.36
CA TRP A 177 9.94 -13.02 3.74
C TRP A 177 9.19 -13.84 4.78
N CYS A 178 8.05 -14.43 4.42
CA CYS A 178 7.42 -15.47 5.25
C CYS A 178 8.33 -16.70 5.37
N GLY A 179 8.88 -17.16 4.27
CA GLY A 179 9.86 -18.26 4.24
C GLY A 179 11.04 -17.98 5.17
N GLU A 180 11.65 -16.81 5.08
CA GLU A 180 12.73 -16.37 5.96
C GLU A 180 12.30 -16.35 7.44
N SER A 181 11.12 -15.83 7.72
CA SER A 181 10.59 -15.74 9.09
C SER A 181 10.34 -17.12 9.68
N TYR A 182 9.71 -18.02 8.93
CA TYR A 182 9.52 -19.42 9.36
C TYR A 182 10.85 -20.14 9.55
N TYR A 183 11.81 -19.90 8.67
CA TYR A 183 13.16 -20.48 8.79
C TYR A 183 13.83 -20.05 10.12
N ARG A 184 13.77 -18.76 10.46
CA ARG A 184 14.31 -18.22 11.72
C ARG A 184 13.61 -18.77 12.95
N LEU A 185 12.32 -19.13 12.84
CA LEU A 185 11.53 -19.77 13.89
C LEU A 185 11.68 -21.29 13.91
N ASN A 186 12.58 -21.87 13.10
CA ASN A 186 12.78 -23.31 12.94
C ASN A 186 11.53 -24.08 12.49
N ARG A 187 10.65 -23.40 11.75
CA ARG A 187 9.44 -23.99 11.16
C ARG A 187 9.69 -24.32 9.69
N MET A 188 10.45 -25.39 9.46
CA MET A 188 11.02 -25.72 8.16
C MET A 188 9.99 -26.15 7.11
N VAL A 189 8.88 -26.77 7.50
CA VAL A 189 7.81 -27.18 6.59
C VAL A 189 7.14 -25.95 5.96
N GLU A 190 6.78 -24.99 6.78
CA GLU A 190 6.16 -23.75 6.33
C GLU A 190 7.16 -22.89 5.55
N ALA A 191 8.41 -22.86 6.00
CA ALA A 191 9.47 -22.14 5.28
C ALA A 191 9.63 -22.67 3.84
N ALA A 192 9.73 -23.99 3.66
CA ALA A 192 9.85 -24.60 2.35
C ALA A 192 8.62 -24.32 1.46
N ARG A 193 7.43 -24.41 2.05
CA ARG A 193 6.17 -24.07 1.33
C ARG A 193 6.21 -22.65 0.78
N ASP A 194 6.59 -21.68 1.60
CA ASP A 194 6.54 -20.27 1.23
C ASP A 194 7.69 -19.87 0.29
N PHE A 195 8.90 -20.42 0.46
CA PHE A 195 9.96 -20.24 -0.54
C PHE A 195 9.58 -20.81 -1.91
N ASN A 196 8.93 -21.97 -1.96
CA ASN A 196 8.45 -22.54 -3.22
C ASN A 196 7.34 -21.68 -3.84
N ALA A 197 6.44 -21.13 -3.03
CA ALA A 197 5.43 -20.18 -3.52
C ALA A 197 6.08 -18.95 -4.14
N TYR A 198 7.11 -18.39 -3.51
CA TYR A 198 7.90 -17.29 -4.07
C TYR A 198 8.51 -17.65 -5.42
N LEU A 199 9.18 -18.80 -5.53
CA LEU A 199 9.80 -19.23 -6.78
C LEU A 199 8.81 -19.36 -7.94
N GLN A 200 7.56 -19.74 -7.66
CA GLN A 200 6.51 -19.89 -8.66
C GLN A 200 5.85 -18.55 -9.05
N LEU A 201 5.74 -17.62 -8.11
CA LEU A 201 4.98 -16.37 -8.31
C LEU A 201 5.84 -15.21 -8.79
N THR A 202 7.13 -15.19 -8.48
CA THR A 202 8.00 -14.06 -8.82
C THR A 202 8.06 -13.81 -10.33
N THR A 203 8.08 -12.54 -10.69
CA THR A 203 8.33 -12.09 -12.07
C THR A 203 9.80 -11.83 -12.35
N GLN A 204 10.68 -12.03 -11.35
CA GLN A 204 12.11 -11.76 -11.41
C GLN A 204 12.95 -12.99 -11.02
N PRO A 205 12.97 -14.05 -11.84
CA PRO A 205 13.58 -15.34 -11.49
C PRO A 205 15.13 -15.33 -11.43
N ASN A 206 15.76 -14.21 -11.74
CA ASN A 206 17.23 -14.10 -11.78
C ASN A 206 17.77 -13.07 -10.76
N ASN A 207 16.96 -12.61 -9.81
CA ASN A 207 17.42 -11.69 -8.78
C ASN A 207 18.08 -12.44 -7.60
N GLU A 208 18.70 -11.67 -6.71
CA GLU A 208 19.36 -12.19 -5.51
C GLU A 208 18.41 -12.98 -4.61
N MET A 209 17.18 -12.53 -4.42
CA MET A 209 16.18 -13.22 -3.59
C MET A 209 15.84 -14.60 -4.16
N TYR A 210 15.78 -14.74 -5.47
CA TYR A 210 15.54 -16.02 -6.11
C TYR A 210 16.71 -17.00 -5.86
N ALA A 211 17.92 -16.53 -5.94
CA ALA A 211 19.11 -17.32 -5.61
C ALA A 211 19.09 -17.75 -4.13
N LEU A 212 18.83 -16.80 -3.22
CA LEU A 212 18.78 -17.08 -1.78
C LEU A 212 17.65 -18.03 -1.38
N ALA A 213 16.50 -17.96 -2.04
CA ALA A 213 15.41 -18.91 -1.81
C ALA A 213 15.85 -20.35 -2.13
N ASN A 214 16.57 -20.56 -3.23
CA ASN A 214 17.15 -21.87 -3.57
C ASN A 214 18.20 -22.32 -2.54
N TYR A 215 19.05 -21.41 -2.09
CA TYR A 215 20.03 -21.70 -1.04
C TYR A 215 19.36 -22.17 0.26
N ASN A 216 18.34 -21.46 0.73
CA ASN A 216 17.62 -21.82 1.93
C ASN A 216 16.84 -23.14 1.77
N LEU A 217 16.23 -23.38 0.61
CA LEU A 217 15.59 -24.67 0.29
C LEU A 217 16.59 -25.82 0.28
N GLY A 218 17.81 -25.55 -0.18
CA GLY A 218 18.92 -26.52 -0.11
C GLY A 218 19.21 -26.97 1.33
N TYR A 219 19.30 -26.02 2.25
CA TYR A 219 19.50 -26.33 3.66
C TYR A 219 18.31 -27.06 4.29
N ILE A 220 17.08 -26.67 3.97
CA ILE A 220 15.88 -27.35 4.47
C ILE A 220 15.87 -28.82 4.00
N ALA A 221 16.15 -29.08 2.75
CA ALA A 221 16.24 -30.45 2.20
C ALA A 221 17.40 -31.22 2.85
N PHE A 222 18.56 -30.58 3.06
CA PHE A 222 19.70 -31.20 3.72
C PHE A 222 19.38 -31.64 5.16
N HIS A 223 18.71 -30.79 5.93
CA HIS A 223 18.29 -31.14 7.29
C HIS A 223 17.26 -32.26 7.32
N ARG A 224 16.45 -32.43 6.28
CA ARG A 224 15.53 -33.53 6.09
C ARG A 224 16.19 -34.81 5.56
N LYS A 225 17.49 -34.76 5.32
CA LYS A 225 18.28 -35.85 4.71
C LYS A 225 17.85 -36.19 3.28
N ASP A 226 17.18 -35.27 2.62
CA ASP A 226 16.91 -35.38 1.18
C ASP A 226 18.10 -34.78 0.41
N TYR A 227 19.18 -35.52 0.38
CA TYR A 227 20.46 -35.05 -0.15
C TYR A 227 20.43 -34.83 -1.66
N THR A 228 19.62 -35.60 -2.37
CA THR A 228 19.42 -35.41 -3.81
C THR A 228 18.78 -34.05 -4.10
N GLN A 229 17.70 -33.73 -3.42
CA GLN A 229 17.01 -32.46 -3.60
C GLN A 229 17.85 -31.28 -3.06
N ALA A 230 18.57 -31.48 -1.95
CA ALA A 230 19.48 -30.47 -1.42
C ALA A 230 20.58 -30.11 -2.43
N SER A 231 21.21 -31.11 -3.04
CA SER A 231 22.22 -30.89 -4.09
C SER A 231 21.66 -30.10 -5.27
N ASN A 232 20.44 -30.42 -5.72
CA ASN A 232 19.80 -29.72 -6.82
C ASN A 232 19.55 -28.24 -6.49
N TYR A 233 19.09 -27.92 -5.30
CA TYR A 233 18.88 -26.53 -4.86
C TYR A 233 20.20 -25.77 -4.76
N PHE A 234 21.24 -26.35 -4.17
CA PHE A 234 22.57 -25.71 -4.08
C PHE A 234 23.20 -25.50 -5.47
N GLN A 235 23.05 -26.45 -6.39
CA GLN A 235 23.49 -26.28 -7.78
C GLN A 235 22.75 -25.12 -8.45
N LYS A 236 21.45 -25.00 -8.24
CA LYS A 236 20.66 -23.87 -8.76
C LYS A 236 21.14 -22.55 -8.20
N TYR A 237 21.44 -22.49 -6.88
CA TYR A 237 22.03 -21.30 -6.27
C TYR A 237 23.35 -20.91 -6.92
N ILE A 238 24.26 -21.87 -7.13
CA ILE A 238 25.56 -21.61 -7.76
C ILE A 238 25.40 -21.06 -9.17
N GLN A 239 24.45 -21.56 -9.95
CA GLN A 239 24.17 -21.07 -11.30
C GLN A 239 23.66 -19.63 -11.32
N LEU A 240 22.93 -19.22 -10.27
CA LEU A 240 22.31 -17.89 -10.15
C LEU A 240 23.22 -16.88 -9.46
N GLU A 241 24.12 -17.34 -8.59
CA GLU A 241 25.06 -16.48 -7.87
C GLU A 241 26.11 -15.91 -8.82
N LYS A 242 26.25 -14.59 -8.82
CA LYS A 242 27.15 -13.88 -9.74
C LYS A 242 28.56 -13.61 -9.15
N GLY A 243 28.92 -14.31 -8.07
CA GLY A 243 30.19 -14.14 -7.39
C GLY A 243 30.26 -13.00 -6.38
N GLU A 244 29.11 -12.42 -6.05
CA GLU A 244 29.02 -11.31 -5.08
C GLU A 244 29.13 -11.80 -3.62
N ASN A 245 28.74 -13.05 -3.35
CA ASN A 245 28.83 -13.66 -2.03
C ASN A 245 29.73 -14.92 -2.06
N ALA A 246 31.02 -14.70 -2.01
CA ALA A 246 32.02 -15.77 -2.10
C ALA A 246 31.91 -16.80 -0.97
N THR A 247 31.50 -16.36 0.25
CA THR A 247 31.34 -17.23 1.42
C THR A 247 30.17 -18.19 1.23
N ALA A 248 29.01 -17.70 0.83
CA ALA A 248 27.84 -18.53 0.57
C ALA A 248 28.06 -19.47 -0.63
N LEU A 249 28.77 -18.99 -1.65
CA LEU A 249 29.13 -19.80 -2.83
C LEU A 249 30.02 -20.97 -2.41
N ALA A 250 31.08 -20.72 -1.63
CA ALA A 250 32.00 -21.76 -1.12
C ALA A 250 31.22 -22.75 -0.23
N ASP A 251 30.31 -22.27 0.63
CA ASP A 251 29.49 -23.13 1.45
C ASP A 251 28.57 -24.01 0.60
N ALA A 252 27.93 -23.47 -0.42
CA ALA A 252 27.09 -24.25 -1.33
C ALA A 252 27.86 -25.40 -2.01
N TYR A 253 29.10 -25.14 -2.48
CA TYR A 253 29.95 -26.21 -3.00
C TYR A 253 30.28 -27.28 -1.96
N ASN A 254 30.59 -26.88 -0.74
CA ASN A 254 30.82 -27.81 0.37
C ASN A 254 29.60 -28.68 0.67
N ARG A 255 28.41 -28.05 0.72
CA ARG A 255 27.14 -28.80 0.96
C ARG A 255 26.83 -29.77 -0.16
N ILE A 256 27.13 -29.45 -1.41
CA ILE A 256 27.03 -30.40 -2.54
C ILE A 256 27.95 -31.59 -2.33
N GLY A 257 29.22 -31.34 -1.91
CA GLY A 257 30.15 -32.41 -1.57
C GLY A 257 29.61 -33.33 -0.47
N ASP A 258 29.11 -32.73 0.61
CA ASP A 258 28.48 -33.48 1.72
C ASP A 258 27.28 -34.32 1.23
N CYS A 259 26.43 -33.77 0.36
CA CYS A 259 25.32 -34.50 -0.22
C CYS A 259 25.78 -35.76 -0.97
N HIS A 260 26.87 -35.66 -1.75
CA HIS A 260 27.41 -36.79 -2.50
C HIS A 260 28.01 -37.88 -1.64
N LEU A 261 28.47 -37.56 -0.43
CA LEU A 261 28.95 -38.56 0.52
C LEU A 261 27.82 -39.39 1.16
N HIS A 262 26.59 -38.89 1.09
CA HIS A 262 25.42 -39.54 1.70
C HIS A 262 24.48 -40.21 0.70
N VAL A 263 24.74 -40.07 -0.59
CA VAL A 263 24.01 -40.74 -1.69
C VAL A 263 24.87 -41.91 -2.19
#